data_764b805a545feac92ea6e681a282e6fb
#
_entry.id   764b805a545feac92ea6e681a282e6fb
#
_cell.length_a   1.000
_cell.length_b   1.000
_cell.length_c   1.000
_cell.angle_alpha   90.00
_cell.angle_beta   90.00
_cell.angle_gamma   90.00
#
_symmetry.space_group_name_H-M   'P 1'
#
loop_
_entity.id
_entity.type
_entity.pdbx_description
1 polymer ?
#
loop_
_entity_poly.entity_id
_entity_poly.type
_entity_poly.pdbx_seq_one_letter_code
_entity_poly.pdbx_strand_id
1 'polypeptide(L)'
;MDNSSGVGVLDKAALVLSALESGPATLAGLVTATGLARPTAHRLAVALEHHRLVARDMQGRFMLGPRLGELSSAAGEDRLLAAAGPVLARLRDITGESAQLFRRQGDFRVCVAAAERPSGLRDSIPVGSQLSMLAGSAAQILLAWEEPDRLHRGLNGAKYNAATLSSIRRRGWAQSVGEREPGVASVSAPVRSPSGKVIAAVSVSGPLERMTRQPGRMHAPAVMAAAERLSESLRRAGE
;
A
#
# COMPACT_ATOMS: atom_id res chain seq x y z
N MET A 1 -3.13 19.28 -16.77
CA MET A 1 -4.51 18.88 -17.12
C MET A 1 -5.45 19.66 -16.23
N ASP A 2 -6.37 20.39 -16.82
CA ASP A 2 -7.37 21.15 -16.06
C ASP A 2 -8.32 20.15 -15.40
N ASN A 3 -8.23 20.02 -14.08
CA ASN A 3 -8.97 19.00 -13.30
C ASN A 3 -10.35 19.58 -12.86
N SER A 4 -10.94 20.45 -13.66
CA SER A 4 -12.24 21.07 -13.41
C SER A 4 -13.35 20.18 -13.96
N SER A 5 -14.24 19.71 -13.07
CA SER A 5 -15.44 18.93 -13.45
C SER A 5 -16.57 19.80 -14.02
N GLY A 6 -16.41 21.15 -14.04
CA GLY A 6 -17.48 22.11 -14.34
C GLY A 6 -18.43 22.38 -13.18
N VAL A 7 -18.30 21.64 -12.06
CA VAL A 7 -19.11 21.82 -10.85
C VAL A 7 -18.20 22.30 -9.71
N GLY A 8 -17.96 23.57 -9.66
CA GLY A 8 -16.93 24.17 -8.81
C GLY A 8 -17.04 23.89 -7.31
N VAL A 9 -18.22 23.51 -6.78
CA VAL A 9 -18.36 23.07 -5.38
C VAL A 9 -17.80 21.68 -5.19
N LEU A 10 -17.97 20.76 -6.15
CA LEU A 10 -17.42 19.41 -6.11
C LEU A 10 -15.89 19.43 -6.25
N ASP A 11 -15.39 20.24 -7.17
CA ASP A 11 -13.94 20.41 -7.37
C ASP A 11 -13.26 20.90 -6.08
N LYS A 12 -13.86 21.90 -5.41
CA LYS A 12 -13.34 22.41 -4.14
C LYS A 12 -13.47 21.42 -2.99
N ALA A 13 -14.54 20.62 -2.95
CA ALA A 13 -14.69 19.55 -1.95
C ALA A 13 -13.65 18.44 -2.16
N ALA A 14 -13.39 18.07 -3.41
CA ALA A 14 -12.33 17.12 -3.75
C ALA A 14 -10.93 17.64 -3.32
N LEU A 15 -10.63 18.93 -3.53
CA LEU A 15 -9.38 19.52 -3.05
C LEU A 15 -9.22 19.41 -1.52
N VAL A 16 -10.29 19.62 -0.74
CA VAL A 16 -10.25 19.46 0.71
C VAL A 16 -9.98 18.01 1.10
N LEU A 17 -10.64 17.04 0.46
CA LEU A 17 -10.40 15.62 0.72
C LEU A 17 -8.97 15.23 0.35
N SER A 18 -8.47 15.64 -0.81
CA SER A 18 -7.09 15.35 -1.25
C SER A 18 -6.04 15.95 -0.31
N ALA A 19 -6.27 17.16 0.21
CA ALA A 19 -5.37 17.76 1.20
C ALA A 19 -5.27 16.94 2.49
N LEU A 20 -6.32 16.19 2.85
CA LEU A 20 -6.36 15.33 4.05
C LEU A 20 -5.78 13.92 3.82
N GLU A 21 -5.44 13.54 2.59
CA GLU A 21 -4.78 12.25 2.30
C GLU A 21 -3.40 12.15 2.96
N SER A 22 -2.72 13.28 3.14
CA SER A 22 -1.40 13.34 3.81
C SER A 22 -1.50 13.24 5.34
N GLY A 23 -2.70 13.34 5.92
CA GLY A 23 -2.94 13.26 7.36
C GLY A 23 -3.80 14.39 7.91
N PRO A 24 -4.03 14.42 9.24
CA PRO A 24 -4.87 15.43 9.88
C PRO A 24 -4.31 16.86 9.72
N ALA A 25 -5.17 17.80 9.35
CA ALA A 25 -4.81 19.20 9.12
C ALA A 25 -5.70 20.18 9.91
N THR A 26 -5.11 21.28 10.37
CA THR A 26 -5.87 22.43 10.91
C THR A 26 -6.57 23.17 9.78
N LEU A 27 -7.52 24.06 10.10
CA LEU A 27 -8.13 24.93 9.09
C LEU A 27 -7.09 25.78 8.35
N ALA A 28 -6.07 26.26 9.04
CA ALA A 28 -4.98 27.00 8.39
C ALA A 28 -4.19 26.13 7.43
N GLY A 29 -3.91 24.86 7.81
CA GLY A 29 -3.26 23.87 6.94
C GLY A 29 -4.09 23.56 5.69
N LEU A 30 -5.41 23.41 5.82
CA LEU A 30 -6.31 23.22 4.67
C LEU A 30 -6.30 24.44 3.72
N VAL A 31 -6.34 25.67 4.26
CA VAL A 31 -6.25 26.89 3.45
C VAL A 31 -4.94 26.93 2.65
N THR A 32 -3.82 26.63 3.30
CA THR A 32 -2.50 26.59 2.65
C THR A 32 -2.42 25.50 1.57
N ALA A 33 -2.91 24.30 1.87
CA ALA A 33 -2.82 23.16 0.96
C ALA A 33 -3.77 23.27 -0.25
N THR A 34 -4.94 23.88 -0.08
CA THR A 34 -5.97 23.97 -1.13
C THR A 34 -5.98 25.27 -1.90
N GLY A 35 -5.37 26.35 -1.36
CA GLY A 35 -5.46 27.70 -1.89
C GLY A 35 -6.85 28.34 -1.78
N LEU A 36 -7.80 27.70 -1.09
CA LEU A 36 -9.15 28.21 -0.91
C LEU A 36 -9.20 29.33 0.13
N ALA A 37 -10.08 30.32 -0.08
CA ALA A 37 -10.36 31.31 0.94
C ALA A 37 -10.84 30.65 2.24
N ARG A 38 -10.38 31.15 3.40
CA ARG A 38 -10.66 30.58 4.73
C ARG A 38 -12.14 30.30 4.99
N PRO A 39 -13.11 31.20 4.67
CA PRO A 39 -14.53 30.91 4.83
C PRO A 39 -15.03 29.74 3.97
N THR A 40 -14.49 29.63 2.76
CA THR A 40 -14.85 28.54 1.83
C THR A 40 -14.31 27.21 2.32
N ALA A 41 -13.02 27.14 2.68
CA ALA A 41 -12.40 25.93 3.25
C ALA A 41 -13.14 25.46 4.51
N HIS A 42 -13.50 26.36 5.41
CA HIS A 42 -14.24 26.06 6.63
C HIS A 42 -15.64 25.48 6.33
N ARG A 43 -16.44 26.17 5.48
CA ARG A 43 -17.78 25.72 5.11
C ARG A 43 -17.76 24.33 4.47
N LEU A 44 -16.79 24.09 3.57
CA LEU A 44 -16.64 22.79 2.92
C LEU A 44 -16.23 21.69 3.91
N ALA A 45 -15.25 21.98 4.78
CA ALA A 45 -14.82 21.02 5.80
C ALA A 45 -15.97 20.64 6.75
N VAL A 46 -16.78 21.61 7.20
CA VAL A 46 -17.96 21.36 8.06
C VAL A 46 -19.05 20.61 7.29
N ALA A 47 -19.31 20.94 6.02
CA ALA A 47 -20.27 20.19 5.20
C ALA A 47 -19.83 18.75 4.97
N LEU A 48 -18.55 18.51 4.69
CA LEU A 48 -17.98 17.17 4.55
C LEU A 48 -18.01 16.40 5.89
N GLU A 49 -17.82 17.09 7.02
CA GLU A 49 -17.93 16.52 8.37
C GLU A 49 -19.38 16.09 8.67
N HIS A 50 -20.37 16.89 8.30
CA HIS A 50 -21.78 16.54 8.40
C HIS A 50 -22.10 15.24 7.63
N HIS A 51 -21.52 15.04 6.47
CA HIS A 51 -21.65 13.82 5.67
C HIS A 51 -20.70 12.69 6.07
N ARG A 52 -19.95 12.84 7.18
CA ARG A 52 -18.98 11.86 7.68
C ARG A 52 -17.84 11.53 6.71
N LEU A 53 -17.66 12.32 5.64
CA LEU A 53 -16.54 12.23 4.70
C LEU A 53 -15.26 12.82 5.29
N VAL A 54 -15.41 13.74 6.24
CA VAL A 54 -14.37 14.31 7.10
C VAL A 54 -14.76 14.06 8.55
N ALA A 55 -13.78 13.98 9.45
CA ALA A 55 -13.97 13.89 10.89
C ALA A 55 -12.96 14.82 11.58
N ARG A 56 -13.03 14.92 12.91
CA ARG A 56 -12.01 15.60 13.72
C ARG A 56 -11.29 14.60 14.62
N ASP A 57 -9.99 14.81 14.77
CA ASP A 57 -9.20 14.11 15.78
C ASP A 57 -9.38 14.74 17.17
N MET A 58 -8.73 14.15 18.17
CA MET A 58 -8.79 14.63 19.56
C MET A 58 -8.21 16.05 19.75
N GLN A 59 -7.42 16.55 18.80
CA GLN A 59 -6.86 17.91 18.78
C GLN A 59 -7.74 18.88 17.97
N GLY A 60 -8.91 18.45 17.48
CA GLY A 60 -9.83 19.23 16.67
C GLY A 60 -9.38 19.47 15.23
N ARG A 61 -8.33 18.77 14.76
CA ARG A 61 -7.87 18.84 13.35
C ARG A 61 -8.80 18.02 12.45
N PHE A 62 -9.03 18.48 11.24
CA PHE A 62 -9.76 17.75 10.23
C PHE A 62 -8.96 16.55 9.71
N MET A 63 -9.62 15.42 9.51
CA MET A 63 -9.07 14.19 8.95
C MET A 63 -10.11 13.50 8.06
N LEU A 64 -9.70 12.54 7.23
CA LEU A 64 -10.64 11.74 6.44
C LEU A 64 -11.59 10.97 7.35
N GLY A 65 -12.89 11.00 7.03
CA GLY A 65 -13.96 10.44 7.84
C GLY A 65 -14.30 8.99 7.52
N PRO A 66 -15.05 8.31 8.42
CA PRO A 66 -15.37 6.89 8.31
C PRO A 66 -16.24 6.53 7.09
N ARG A 67 -17.05 7.49 6.60
CA ARG A 67 -17.92 7.26 5.43
C ARG A 67 -17.14 6.88 4.17
N LEU A 68 -15.90 7.32 4.03
CA LEU A 68 -15.04 6.96 2.90
C LEU A 68 -14.72 5.46 2.89
N GLY A 69 -14.51 4.86 4.07
CA GLY A 69 -14.34 3.41 4.20
C GLY A 69 -15.63 2.63 3.86
N GLU A 70 -16.78 3.14 4.32
CA GLU A 70 -18.10 2.56 3.99
C GLU A 70 -18.38 2.61 2.48
N LEU A 71 -18.10 3.73 1.83
CA LEU A 71 -18.26 3.89 0.38
C LEU A 71 -17.30 3.01 -0.41
N SER A 72 -16.04 2.89 0.03
CA SER A 72 -15.06 1.99 -0.57
C SER A 72 -15.52 0.53 -0.52
N SER A 73 -16.10 0.12 0.61
CA SER A 73 -16.67 -1.22 0.77
C SER A 73 -17.91 -1.44 -0.10
N ALA A 74 -18.79 -0.43 -0.19
CA ALA A 74 -20.01 -0.48 -1.00
C ALA A 74 -19.74 -0.38 -2.51
N ALA A 75 -18.66 0.26 -2.93
CA ALA A 75 -18.26 0.36 -4.33
C ALA A 75 -17.83 -1.00 -4.94
N GLY A 76 -17.75 -2.06 -4.11
CA GLY A 76 -17.81 -3.46 -4.53
C GLY A 76 -16.63 -3.99 -5.34
N GLU A 77 -15.79 -3.15 -5.89
CA GLU A 77 -14.62 -3.57 -6.64
C GLU A 77 -13.36 -2.83 -6.16
N ASP A 78 -12.63 -3.46 -5.25
CA ASP A 78 -11.22 -3.14 -5.11
C ASP A 78 -10.51 -3.61 -6.40
N ARG A 79 -10.33 -2.70 -7.35
CA ARG A 79 -9.72 -2.96 -8.65
C ARG A 79 -8.37 -3.67 -8.54
N LEU A 80 -7.66 -3.39 -7.45
CA LEU A 80 -6.40 -4.09 -7.17
C LEU A 80 -6.67 -5.58 -6.92
N LEU A 81 -7.71 -5.92 -6.16
CA LEU A 81 -8.08 -7.31 -5.88
C LEU A 81 -8.61 -8.02 -7.13
N ALA A 82 -9.42 -7.34 -7.94
CA ALA A 82 -9.90 -7.88 -9.22
C ALA A 82 -8.74 -8.22 -10.16
N ALA A 83 -7.71 -7.36 -10.22
CA ALA A 83 -6.52 -7.60 -11.03
C ALA A 83 -5.54 -8.61 -10.40
N ALA A 84 -5.59 -8.85 -9.10
CA ALA A 84 -4.58 -9.62 -8.38
C ALA A 84 -4.56 -11.09 -8.79
N GLY A 85 -5.71 -11.74 -8.92
CA GLY A 85 -5.80 -13.18 -9.20
C GLY A 85 -4.98 -13.63 -10.41
N PRO A 86 -5.23 -13.11 -11.62
CA PRO A 86 -4.47 -13.47 -12.82
C PRO A 86 -2.99 -13.11 -12.74
N VAL A 87 -2.65 -11.96 -12.13
CA VAL A 87 -1.25 -11.52 -12.01
C VAL A 87 -0.47 -12.42 -11.06
N LEU A 88 -1.05 -12.77 -9.90
CA LEU A 88 -0.41 -13.68 -8.93
C LEU A 88 -0.29 -15.11 -9.47
N ALA A 89 -1.32 -15.62 -10.17
CA ALA A 89 -1.25 -16.92 -10.81
C ALA A 89 -0.09 -16.99 -11.82
N ARG A 90 0.03 -15.99 -12.69
CA ARG A 90 1.15 -15.89 -13.62
C ARG A 90 2.51 -15.78 -12.92
N LEU A 91 2.60 -14.98 -11.84
CA LEU A 91 3.82 -14.82 -11.07
C LEU A 91 4.24 -16.15 -10.44
N ARG A 92 3.30 -16.89 -9.83
CA ARG A 92 3.51 -18.25 -9.32
C ARG A 92 4.04 -19.18 -10.42
N ASP A 93 3.43 -19.17 -11.58
CA ASP A 93 3.80 -20.08 -12.68
C ASP A 93 5.20 -19.79 -13.23
N ILE A 94 5.58 -18.50 -13.33
CA ILE A 94 6.92 -18.09 -13.75
C ILE A 94 7.98 -18.44 -12.72
N THR A 95 7.69 -18.25 -11.43
CA THR A 95 8.68 -18.43 -10.36
C THR A 95 8.70 -19.84 -9.78
N GLY A 96 7.62 -20.60 -9.96
CA GLY A 96 7.41 -21.90 -9.34
C GLY A 96 7.17 -21.82 -7.83
N GLU A 97 6.98 -20.62 -7.26
CA GLU A 97 6.76 -20.41 -5.83
C GLU A 97 5.41 -19.72 -5.55
N SER A 98 4.94 -19.79 -4.30
CA SER A 98 3.70 -19.12 -3.89
C SER A 98 3.82 -17.60 -4.04
N ALA A 99 2.79 -16.97 -4.60
CA ALA A 99 2.71 -15.53 -4.80
C ALA A 99 1.58 -14.93 -3.95
N GLN A 100 1.84 -13.78 -3.31
CA GLN A 100 0.89 -13.11 -2.41
C GLN A 100 0.86 -11.62 -2.65
N LEU A 101 -0.27 -10.99 -2.34
CA LEU A 101 -0.45 -9.55 -2.28
C LEU A 101 -0.75 -9.14 -0.85
N PHE A 102 0.03 -8.21 -0.32
CA PHE A 102 -0.13 -7.71 1.05
C PHE A 102 -0.52 -6.24 1.06
N ARG A 103 -1.42 -5.87 1.98
CA ARG A 103 -1.69 -4.48 2.37
C ARG A 103 -1.31 -4.26 3.82
N ARG A 104 -0.86 -3.04 4.15
CA ARG A 104 -0.57 -2.66 5.53
C ARG A 104 -1.85 -2.32 6.29
N GLN A 105 -1.96 -2.84 7.51
CA GLN A 105 -3.00 -2.51 8.48
C GLN A 105 -2.35 -2.28 9.85
N GLY A 106 -2.06 -1.04 10.18
CA GLY A 106 -1.33 -0.70 11.40
C GLY A 106 0.07 -1.32 11.44
N ASP A 107 0.32 -2.15 12.46
CA ASP A 107 1.59 -2.85 12.69
C ASP A 107 1.63 -4.24 12.05
N PHE A 108 0.63 -4.56 11.24
CA PHE A 108 0.52 -5.82 10.50
C PHE A 108 0.47 -5.55 8.99
N ARG A 109 0.79 -6.58 8.22
CA ARG A 109 0.43 -6.71 6.82
C ARG A 109 -0.56 -7.85 6.67
N VAL A 110 -1.63 -7.61 5.93
CA VAL A 110 -2.69 -8.59 5.67
C VAL A 110 -2.50 -9.14 4.27
N CYS A 111 -2.53 -10.47 4.13
CA CYS A 111 -2.59 -11.11 2.83
C CYS A 111 -3.99 -10.90 2.24
N VAL A 112 -4.10 -10.14 1.16
CA VAL A 112 -5.40 -9.79 0.53
C VAL A 112 -5.70 -10.61 -0.71
N ALA A 113 -4.68 -11.24 -1.31
CA ALA A 113 -4.82 -12.21 -2.39
C ALA A 113 -3.60 -13.14 -2.40
N ALA A 114 -3.79 -14.38 -2.84
CA ALA A 114 -2.74 -15.38 -2.93
C ALA A 114 -2.95 -16.32 -4.14
N ALA A 115 -1.84 -16.80 -4.71
CA ALA A 115 -1.79 -17.90 -5.64
C ALA A 115 -0.73 -18.88 -5.15
N GLU A 116 -1.16 -19.93 -4.49
CA GLU A 116 -0.25 -20.92 -3.90
C GLU A 116 0.36 -21.83 -4.96
N ARG A 117 1.60 -22.26 -4.70
CA ARG A 117 2.22 -23.38 -5.44
C ARG A 117 1.34 -24.62 -5.32
N PRO A 118 1.00 -25.30 -6.43
CA PRO A 118 -0.01 -26.35 -6.41
C PRO A 118 0.43 -27.63 -5.70
N SER A 119 1.74 -27.89 -5.60
CA SER A 119 2.26 -29.12 -5.02
C SER A 119 3.63 -28.97 -4.34
N GLY A 120 3.96 -29.88 -3.44
CA GLY A 120 5.21 -29.91 -2.70
C GLY A 120 5.29 -28.90 -1.56
N LEU A 121 6.45 -28.87 -0.89
CA LEU A 121 6.72 -27.94 0.19
C LEU A 121 6.59 -26.50 -0.29
N ARG A 122 5.83 -25.67 0.41
CA ARG A 122 5.57 -24.28 0.05
C ARG A 122 5.39 -23.41 1.27
N ASP A 123 5.59 -22.10 1.10
CA ASP A 123 5.16 -21.11 2.07
C ASP A 123 3.68 -20.82 1.81
N SER A 124 2.80 -21.27 2.72
CA SER A 124 1.35 -21.11 2.62
C SER A 124 0.91 -19.96 3.52
N ILE A 125 0.38 -18.90 2.91
CA ILE A 125 -0.13 -17.71 3.60
C ILE A 125 -1.56 -17.49 3.10
N PRO A 126 -2.57 -18.01 3.80
CA PRO A 126 -3.97 -17.84 3.44
C PRO A 126 -4.38 -16.37 3.35
N VAL A 127 -5.34 -16.07 2.47
CA VAL A 127 -5.98 -14.75 2.42
C VAL A 127 -6.63 -14.44 3.77
N GLY A 128 -6.45 -13.22 4.27
CA GLY A 128 -6.86 -12.78 5.61
C GLY A 128 -5.78 -12.95 6.68
N SER A 129 -4.70 -13.70 6.43
CA SER A 129 -3.60 -13.85 7.40
C SER A 129 -2.95 -12.50 7.70
N GLN A 130 -2.75 -12.24 8.99
CA GLN A 130 -2.02 -11.08 9.50
C GLN A 130 -0.59 -11.47 9.87
N LEU A 131 0.38 -10.79 9.29
CA LEU A 131 1.80 -10.98 9.57
C LEU A 131 2.40 -9.67 10.09
N SER A 132 3.31 -9.78 11.05
CA SER A 132 3.99 -8.61 11.62
C SER A 132 4.75 -7.79 10.57
N MET A 133 4.79 -6.48 10.76
CA MET A 133 5.65 -5.57 9.97
C MET A 133 7.14 -5.66 10.35
N LEU A 134 7.51 -6.39 11.39
CA LEU A 134 8.88 -6.43 11.91
C LEU A 134 9.85 -7.32 11.11
N ALA A 135 9.36 -8.12 10.17
CA ALA A 135 10.20 -9.06 9.41
C ALA A 135 9.60 -9.41 8.04
N GLY A 136 10.46 -9.69 7.07
CA GLY A 136 10.09 -10.17 5.74
C GLY A 136 10.05 -9.08 4.66
N SER A 137 10.29 -9.48 3.41
CA SER A 137 10.46 -8.55 2.28
C SER A 137 9.23 -7.67 2.01
N ALA A 138 8.01 -8.19 2.19
CA ALA A 138 6.79 -7.38 2.01
C ALA A 138 6.65 -6.30 3.10
N ALA A 139 7.06 -6.58 4.36
CA ALA A 139 7.10 -5.57 5.41
C ALA A 139 8.08 -4.45 5.07
N GLN A 140 9.28 -4.81 4.60
CA GLN A 140 10.30 -3.85 4.15
C GLN A 140 9.75 -2.94 3.04
N ILE A 141 9.05 -3.48 2.04
CA ILE A 141 8.42 -2.71 0.96
C ILE A 141 7.37 -1.74 1.51
N LEU A 142 6.46 -2.22 2.35
CA LEU A 142 5.36 -1.42 2.89
C LEU A 142 5.83 -0.32 3.87
N LEU A 143 7.06 -0.42 4.39
CA LEU A 143 7.65 0.58 5.26
C LEU A 143 8.61 1.54 4.52
N ALA A 144 9.23 1.10 3.43
CA ALA A 144 10.36 1.82 2.81
C ALA A 144 10.03 3.25 2.34
N TRP A 145 8.78 3.57 2.02
CA TRP A 145 8.34 4.89 1.53
C TRP A 145 7.39 5.61 2.50
N GLU A 146 7.35 5.18 3.76
CA GLU A 146 6.58 5.87 4.79
C GLU A 146 7.26 7.16 5.25
N GLU A 147 6.46 8.07 5.82
CA GLU A 147 6.95 9.31 6.43
C GLU A 147 7.94 9.05 7.58
N PRO A 148 8.88 9.96 7.85
CA PRO A 148 9.98 9.75 8.80
C PRO A 148 9.52 9.24 10.17
N ASP A 149 8.46 9.80 10.74
CA ASP A 149 7.95 9.40 12.06
C ASP A 149 7.39 7.97 12.08
N ARG A 150 6.68 7.58 11.02
CA ARG A 150 6.15 6.23 10.85
C ARG A 150 7.26 5.23 10.56
N LEU A 151 8.24 5.65 9.78
CA LEU A 151 9.43 4.86 9.49
C LEU A 151 10.23 4.59 10.76
N HIS A 152 10.47 5.60 11.60
CA HIS A 152 11.18 5.45 12.86
C HIS A 152 10.47 4.46 13.80
N ARG A 153 9.16 4.62 14.00
CA ARG A 153 8.37 3.69 14.80
C ARG A 153 8.37 2.26 14.24
N GLY A 154 8.25 2.12 12.92
CA GLY A 154 8.21 0.82 12.25
C GLY A 154 9.54 0.07 12.27
N LEU A 155 10.67 0.75 12.51
CA LEU A 155 11.99 0.13 12.65
C LEU A 155 12.25 -0.40 14.07
N ASN A 156 11.47 0.01 15.06
CA ASN A 156 11.66 -0.47 16.42
C ASN A 156 11.33 -1.96 16.53
N GLY A 157 12.34 -2.77 16.86
CA GLY A 157 12.24 -4.23 16.92
C GLY A 157 12.24 -4.94 15.57
N ALA A 158 12.39 -4.22 14.45
CA ALA A 158 12.44 -4.82 13.12
C ALA A 158 13.75 -5.59 12.88
N LYS A 159 13.68 -6.68 12.13
CA LYS A 159 14.86 -7.47 11.68
C LYS A 159 15.60 -6.84 10.50
N TYR A 160 15.24 -5.64 10.10
CA TYR A 160 15.87 -4.82 9.06
C TYR A 160 16.01 -3.37 9.58
N ASN A 161 16.81 -2.56 8.91
CA ASN A 161 17.16 -1.22 9.35
C ASN A 161 17.00 -0.15 8.27
N ALA A 162 17.28 1.10 8.59
CA ALA A 162 17.16 2.23 7.67
C ALA A 162 18.06 2.10 6.43
N ALA A 163 19.24 1.50 6.54
CA ALA A 163 20.14 1.25 5.40
C ALA A 163 19.53 0.23 4.43
N THR A 164 18.89 -0.82 4.96
CA THR A 164 18.11 -1.78 4.17
C THR A 164 17.01 -1.08 3.38
N LEU A 165 16.19 -0.25 4.05
CA LEU A 165 15.09 0.47 3.40
C LEU A 165 15.60 1.48 2.36
N SER A 166 16.73 2.15 2.63
CA SER A 166 17.38 3.05 1.68
C SER A 166 17.84 2.32 0.41
N SER A 167 18.41 1.12 0.57
CA SER A 167 18.79 0.26 -0.56
C SER A 167 17.56 -0.18 -1.38
N ILE A 168 16.46 -0.52 -0.71
CA ILE A 168 15.19 -0.91 -1.34
C ILE A 168 14.63 0.24 -2.18
N ARG A 169 14.63 1.48 -1.66
CA ARG A 169 14.20 2.66 -2.43
C ARG A 169 14.98 2.86 -3.72
N ARG A 170 16.30 2.59 -3.72
CA ARG A 170 17.16 2.72 -4.91
C ARG A 170 16.91 1.61 -5.93
N ARG A 171 16.76 0.35 -5.48
CA ARG A 171 16.64 -0.81 -6.39
C ARG A 171 15.21 -1.20 -6.75
N GLY A 172 14.19 -0.70 -6.01
CA GLY A 172 12.78 -0.92 -6.28
C GLY A 172 12.20 -2.25 -5.78
N TRP A 173 12.98 -3.08 -5.07
CA TRP A 173 12.53 -4.37 -4.55
C TRP A 173 13.23 -4.74 -3.24
N ALA A 174 12.65 -5.67 -2.48
CA ALA A 174 13.17 -6.19 -1.23
C ALA A 174 13.35 -7.70 -1.29
N GLN A 175 14.29 -8.23 -0.50
CA GLN A 175 14.41 -9.65 -0.22
C GLN A 175 14.57 -9.90 1.28
N SER A 176 14.16 -11.08 1.71
CA SER A 176 14.32 -11.54 3.09
C SER A 176 14.68 -13.02 3.08
N VAL A 177 15.58 -13.41 3.97
CA VAL A 177 16.04 -14.79 4.15
C VAL A 177 16.01 -15.11 5.63
N GLY A 178 15.12 -16.02 6.03
CA GLY A 178 14.99 -16.47 7.41
C GLY A 178 14.52 -15.43 8.42
N GLU A 179 14.08 -14.23 7.98
CA GLU A 179 13.66 -13.17 8.90
C GLU A 179 12.34 -13.51 9.60
N ARG A 180 11.31 -13.91 8.85
CA ARG A 180 10.00 -14.29 9.40
C ARG A 180 10.06 -15.68 10.03
N GLU A 181 10.52 -16.65 9.28
CA GLU A 181 10.67 -18.03 9.69
C GLU A 181 11.99 -18.61 9.17
N PRO A 182 12.73 -19.37 10.01
CA PRO A 182 13.89 -20.12 9.54
C PRO A 182 13.51 -21.00 8.34
N GLY A 183 14.36 -21.03 7.32
CA GLY A 183 14.12 -21.85 6.13
C GLY A 183 13.18 -21.26 5.09
N VAL A 184 12.63 -20.07 5.30
CA VAL A 184 11.80 -19.34 4.32
C VAL A 184 12.54 -18.12 3.77
N ALA A 185 12.48 -17.95 2.46
CA ALA A 185 12.94 -16.72 1.79
C ALA A 185 11.82 -16.09 0.97
N SER A 186 11.93 -14.79 0.72
CA SER A 186 10.94 -14.05 -0.06
C SER A 186 11.54 -12.88 -0.81
N VAL A 187 10.89 -12.48 -1.91
CA VAL A 187 11.17 -11.27 -2.67
C VAL A 187 9.88 -10.50 -2.88
N SER A 188 9.92 -9.18 -2.71
CA SER A 188 8.74 -8.33 -2.85
C SER A 188 9.03 -7.05 -3.62
N ALA A 189 8.00 -6.50 -4.28
CA ALA A 189 8.04 -5.21 -4.95
C ALA A 189 6.79 -4.37 -4.64
N PRO A 190 6.89 -3.02 -4.72
CA PRO A 190 5.81 -2.11 -4.37
C PRO A 190 4.76 -2.02 -5.48
N VAL A 191 3.50 -2.15 -5.12
CA VAL A 191 2.36 -1.75 -5.94
C VAL A 191 1.99 -0.32 -5.59
N ARG A 192 1.92 0.54 -6.63
CA ARG A 192 1.73 1.98 -6.46
C ARG A 192 0.35 2.42 -6.96
N SER A 193 -0.25 3.34 -6.23
CA SER A 193 -1.43 4.08 -6.69
C SER A 193 -1.08 4.99 -7.88
N PRO A 194 -2.07 5.57 -8.58
CA PRO A 194 -1.85 6.60 -9.60
C PRO A 194 -1.05 7.81 -9.09
N SER A 195 -1.18 8.15 -7.80
CA SER A 195 -0.40 9.21 -7.14
C SER A 195 1.05 8.81 -6.80
N GLY A 196 1.49 7.58 -7.13
CA GLY A 196 2.83 7.08 -6.84
C GLY A 196 3.03 6.52 -5.42
N LYS A 197 2.03 6.61 -4.54
CA LYS A 197 2.08 6.07 -3.17
C LYS A 197 2.10 4.54 -3.19
N VAL A 198 2.93 3.93 -2.35
CA VAL A 198 2.92 2.47 -2.14
C VAL A 198 1.68 2.09 -1.34
N ILE A 199 0.80 1.28 -1.93
CA ILE A 199 -0.48 0.86 -1.33
C ILE A 199 -0.55 -0.64 -1.04
N ALA A 200 0.35 -1.41 -1.67
CA ALA A 200 0.45 -2.85 -1.45
C ALA A 200 1.87 -3.34 -1.79
N ALA A 201 2.17 -4.58 -1.39
CA ALA A 201 3.38 -5.28 -1.77
C ALA A 201 3.02 -6.62 -2.41
N VAL A 202 3.47 -6.86 -3.64
CA VAL A 202 3.42 -8.19 -4.25
C VAL A 202 4.69 -8.96 -3.87
N SER A 203 4.54 -10.24 -3.58
CA SER A 203 5.60 -11.07 -3.04
C SER A 203 5.60 -12.45 -3.66
N VAL A 204 6.77 -13.06 -3.77
CA VAL A 204 6.93 -14.51 -3.88
C VAL A 204 7.66 -15.01 -2.64
N SER A 205 7.27 -16.17 -2.14
CA SER A 205 7.90 -16.78 -0.97
C SER A 205 7.89 -18.30 -1.09
N GLY A 206 8.93 -18.91 -0.53
CA GLY A 206 9.10 -20.35 -0.55
C GLY A 206 10.27 -20.82 0.31
N PRO A 207 10.54 -22.13 0.33
CA PRO A 207 11.65 -22.71 1.05
C PRO A 207 12.99 -22.19 0.55
N LEU A 208 13.89 -21.91 1.50
CA LEU A 208 15.24 -21.38 1.24
C LEU A 208 16.04 -22.26 0.26
N GLU A 209 15.82 -23.55 0.30
CA GLU A 209 16.49 -24.53 -0.58
C GLU A 209 16.23 -24.24 -2.06
N ARG A 210 15.02 -23.79 -2.44
CA ARG A 210 14.67 -23.40 -3.81
C ARG A 210 14.88 -21.91 -4.07
N MET A 211 14.52 -21.07 -3.11
CA MET A 211 14.66 -19.61 -3.23
C MET A 211 16.10 -19.13 -3.17
N THR A 212 17.02 -19.95 -2.66
CA THR A 212 18.43 -19.65 -2.42
C THR A 212 18.68 -18.53 -1.39
N ARG A 213 19.96 -18.28 -1.05
CA ARG A 213 20.35 -17.18 -0.15
C ARG A 213 20.35 -15.80 -0.82
N GLN A 214 20.15 -15.76 -2.13
CA GLN A 214 20.05 -14.51 -2.91
C GLN A 214 18.81 -14.54 -3.81
N PRO A 215 17.61 -14.64 -3.21
CA PRO A 215 16.37 -14.85 -3.96
C PRO A 215 16.06 -13.71 -4.92
N GLY A 216 16.55 -12.51 -4.62
CA GLY A 216 16.37 -11.34 -5.48
C GLY A 216 17.03 -11.46 -6.84
N ARG A 217 18.17 -12.16 -6.95
CA ARG A 217 18.83 -12.40 -8.26
C ARG A 217 17.93 -13.18 -9.22
N MET A 218 17.18 -14.12 -8.68
CA MET A 218 16.32 -15.02 -9.46
C MET A 218 14.93 -14.42 -9.71
N HIS A 219 14.34 -13.83 -8.69
CA HIS A 219 12.91 -13.53 -8.70
C HIS A 219 12.57 -12.02 -8.79
N ALA A 220 13.50 -11.08 -8.52
CA ALA A 220 13.18 -9.66 -8.54
C ALA A 220 12.60 -9.17 -9.87
N PRO A 221 13.11 -9.56 -11.06
CA PRO A 221 12.53 -9.12 -12.33
C PRO A 221 11.06 -9.51 -12.48
N ALA A 222 10.70 -10.77 -12.15
CA ALA A 222 9.33 -11.25 -12.26
C ALA A 222 8.39 -10.56 -11.26
N VAL A 223 8.85 -10.37 -10.00
CA VAL A 223 8.08 -9.70 -8.95
C VAL A 223 7.86 -8.22 -9.28
N MET A 224 8.88 -7.52 -9.78
CA MET A 224 8.76 -6.13 -10.23
C MET A 224 7.80 -5.99 -11.41
N ALA A 225 7.86 -6.88 -12.40
CA ALA A 225 6.92 -6.88 -13.52
C ALA A 225 5.47 -7.12 -13.07
N ALA A 226 5.25 -8.00 -12.09
CA ALA A 226 3.94 -8.23 -11.50
C ALA A 226 3.43 -6.99 -10.75
N ALA A 227 4.29 -6.33 -9.96
CA ALA A 227 3.97 -5.09 -9.25
C ALA A 227 3.59 -3.96 -10.21
N GLU A 228 4.33 -3.81 -11.32
CA GLU A 228 4.02 -2.79 -12.34
C GLU A 228 2.67 -3.06 -13.01
N ARG A 229 2.36 -4.31 -13.39
CA ARG A 229 1.04 -4.66 -13.95
C ARG A 229 -0.10 -4.32 -13.01
N LEU A 230 0.04 -4.60 -11.71
CA LEU A 230 -0.96 -4.25 -10.71
C LEU A 230 -1.09 -2.72 -10.58
N SER A 231 0.02 -1.99 -10.62
CA SER A 231 0.02 -0.52 -10.59
C SER A 231 -0.62 0.08 -11.85
N GLU A 232 -0.36 -0.48 -13.03
CA GLU A 232 -0.98 -0.07 -14.30
C GLU A 232 -2.49 -0.30 -14.33
N SER A 233 -2.98 -1.41 -13.75
CA SER A 233 -4.43 -1.68 -13.68
C SER A 233 -5.18 -0.60 -12.88
N LEU A 234 -4.49 0.03 -11.93
CA LEU A 234 -5.05 1.14 -11.16
C LEU A 234 -5.01 2.47 -11.92
N ARG A 235 -4.00 2.70 -12.78
CA ARG A 235 -3.87 3.94 -13.58
C ARG A 235 -4.90 4.02 -14.71
N ARG A 236 -5.07 2.93 -15.49
CA ARG A 236 -6.01 2.88 -16.64
C ARG A 236 -7.47 3.11 -16.30
N ALA A 237 -7.82 3.11 -15.07
CA ALA A 237 -9.18 3.27 -14.59
C ALA A 237 -9.47 4.70 -14.10
N GLY A 238 -8.52 5.61 -14.18
CA GLY A 238 -8.67 7.04 -13.91
C GLY A 238 -8.75 7.89 -15.18
N GLU A 239 -8.65 7.24 -16.36
CA GLU A 239 -8.90 7.82 -17.67
C GLU A 239 -10.35 7.54 -18.10
#